data_af3d213bb2fa2f8b1d00eb12b198272f
#
_entry.id   af3d213bb2fa2f8b1d00eb12b198272f
#
_cell.length_a   1.000
_cell.length_b   1.000
_cell.length_c   1.000
_cell.angle_alpha   90.00
_cell.angle_beta   90.00
_cell.angle_gamma   90.00
#
_symmetry.space_group_name_H-M   'P 1'
#
loop_
_entity.id
_entity.type
_entity.pdbx_description
1 polymer ?
#
loop_
_entity_poly.entity_id
_entity_poly.type
_entity_poly.pdbx_seq_one_letter_code
_entity_poly.pdbx_strand_id
1 'polypeptide(L)'
;MLGVESMNVDFKDFTNQLFFQTVFAQRFLIGAGAEYKHIKIKSNTAPGINPVFDDSDYASAFGYLKFDSLDDKYFPTEGYYFSGEAKAFLYSSDYTGQFSPFTLVKGEIGTAKTLFKGFTLNFQGETGMSFGENVVPTFNFVLGGYGYYATNNFRHFYGYDFMSLGGNSYIKGLISADYEFYRRHHLNLSANYANVGNNLYEEGKMLSLPQYSGYALGYGFETILGPLEIKHSWSPETNKHFTWVSVGFWF
;
A
#
# COMPACT_ATOMS: atom_id res chain seq x y z
N MET A 1 -14.95 -28.09 -10.34
CA MET A 1 -13.60 -27.51 -10.49
C MET A 1 -12.86 -27.79 -9.21
N LEU A 2 -11.86 -28.65 -9.26
CA LEU A 2 -10.96 -28.87 -8.12
C LEU A 2 -10.14 -27.59 -7.97
N GLY A 3 -10.30 -26.88 -6.83
CA GLY A 3 -9.51 -25.72 -6.55
C GLY A 3 -8.04 -26.11 -6.45
N VAL A 4 -7.19 -25.45 -7.22
CA VAL A 4 -5.74 -25.52 -7.03
C VAL A 4 -5.50 -24.89 -5.68
N GLU A 5 -5.00 -25.64 -4.69
CA GLU A 5 -4.56 -25.09 -3.41
C GLU A 5 -3.48 -24.04 -3.70
N SER A 6 -3.77 -22.79 -3.39
CA SER A 6 -2.80 -21.73 -3.38
C SER A 6 -1.77 -22.05 -2.29
N MET A 7 -0.51 -21.78 -2.57
CA MET A 7 0.59 -21.97 -1.62
C MET A 7 0.29 -21.23 -0.32
N ASN A 8 0.25 -21.94 0.80
CA ASN A 8 0.06 -21.37 2.11
C ASN A 8 1.41 -20.91 2.67
N VAL A 9 1.55 -19.64 3.01
CA VAL A 9 2.81 -19.04 3.46
C VAL A 9 2.62 -18.48 4.86
N ASP A 10 3.46 -18.93 5.79
CA ASP A 10 3.60 -18.31 7.10
C ASP A 10 4.59 -17.16 7.02
N PHE A 11 4.14 -15.96 7.35
CA PHE A 11 4.95 -14.77 7.45
C PHE A 11 5.04 -14.33 8.91
N LYS A 12 6.28 -14.20 9.43
CA LYS A 12 6.55 -13.66 10.76
C LYS A 12 7.45 -12.45 10.62
N ASP A 13 7.05 -11.35 11.21
CA ASP A 13 7.75 -10.07 11.22
C ASP A 13 7.88 -9.58 12.66
N PHE A 14 9.11 -9.32 13.09
CA PHE A 14 9.40 -8.67 14.35
C PHE A 14 10.21 -7.41 14.07
N THR A 15 9.68 -6.25 14.44
CA THR A 15 10.27 -4.96 14.11
C THR A 15 10.45 -4.11 15.36
N ASN A 16 11.67 -3.61 15.56
CA ASN A 16 12.00 -2.59 16.55
C ASN A 16 12.48 -1.32 15.85
N GLN A 17 11.97 -0.17 16.28
CA GLN A 17 12.37 1.13 15.75
C GLN A 17 12.76 2.08 16.86
N LEU A 18 13.87 2.79 16.65
CA LEU A 18 14.24 3.98 17.42
C LEU A 18 14.24 5.18 16.48
N PHE A 19 13.44 6.19 16.79
CA PHE A 19 13.30 7.35 15.92
C PHE A 19 13.11 8.64 16.70
N PHE A 20 13.48 9.74 16.05
CA PHE A 20 13.15 11.10 16.46
C PHE A 20 12.21 11.70 15.42
N GLN A 21 11.19 12.39 15.91
CA GLN A 21 10.28 13.11 15.02
C GLN A 21 9.92 14.47 15.63
N THR A 22 9.61 15.41 14.76
CA THR A 22 9.12 16.75 15.15
C THR A 22 8.00 17.18 14.24
N VAL A 23 7.08 17.96 14.79
CA VAL A 23 6.01 18.60 14.02
C VAL A 23 6.36 20.07 13.84
N PHE A 24 6.50 20.50 12.60
CA PHE A 24 6.74 21.88 12.22
C PHE A 24 5.46 22.51 11.66
N ALA A 25 5.18 23.76 12.05
CA ALA A 25 4.00 24.51 11.60
C ALA A 25 2.67 23.75 11.76
N GLN A 26 2.55 22.86 12.76
CA GLN A 26 1.38 22.05 13.11
C GLN A 26 0.89 21.08 12.02
N ARG A 27 1.56 21.00 10.87
CA ARG A 27 1.13 20.21 9.71
C ARG A 27 2.23 19.36 9.07
N PHE A 28 3.50 19.73 9.27
CA PHE A 28 4.63 18.99 8.75
C PHE A 28 5.21 18.09 9.84
N LEU A 29 5.19 16.79 9.59
CA LEU A 29 5.85 15.80 10.41
C LEU A 29 7.14 15.35 9.72
N ILE A 30 8.28 15.58 10.36
CA ILE A 30 9.60 15.14 9.89
C ILE A 30 10.16 14.17 10.91
N GLY A 31 10.67 13.04 10.48
CA GLY A 31 11.29 12.06 11.34
C GLY A 31 12.41 11.30 10.66
N ALA A 32 13.31 10.78 11.48
CA ALA A 32 14.39 9.89 11.07
C ALA A 32 14.71 8.90 12.19
N GLY A 33 15.18 7.72 11.84
CA GLY A 33 15.50 6.69 12.81
C GLY A 33 16.25 5.50 12.23
N ALA A 34 16.41 4.51 13.10
CA ALA A 34 16.96 3.21 12.76
C ALA A 34 15.95 2.11 13.08
N GLU A 35 15.98 1.05 12.31
CA GLU A 35 15.11 -0.11 12.46
C GLU A 35 15.95 -1.38 12.48
N TYR A 36 15.62 -2.26 13.41
CA TYR A 36 15.98 -3.67 13.37
C TYR A 36 14.73 -4.47 13.05
N LYS A 37 14.83 -5.37 12.09
CA LYS A 37 13.73 -6.21 11.63
C LYS A 37 14.20 -7.66 11.49
N HIS A 38 13.46 -8.61 12.07
CA HIS A 38 13.62 -10.04 11.81
C HIS A 38 12.43 -10.52 10.97
N ILE A 39 12.70 -11.15 9.84
CA ILE A 39 11.70 -11.70 8.93
C ILE A 39 11.91 -13.19 8.78
N LYS A 40 10.83 -13.96 8.94
CA LYS A 40 10.79 -15.37 8.64
C LYS A 40 9.62 -15.71 7.74
N ILE A 41 9.92 -16.29 6.58
CA ILE A 41 8.93 -16.70 5.58
C ILE A 41 9.13 -18.17 5.28
N LYS A 42 8.09 -18.97 5.48
CA LYS A 42 8.11 -20.40 5.15
C LYS A 42 6.81 -20.83 4.48
N SER A 43 6.89 -21.83 3.61
CA SER A 43 5.70 -22.48 3.06
C SER A 43 5.21 -23.60 3.98
N ASN A 44 3.88 -23.72 4.09
CA ASN A 44 3.20 -24.79 4.82
C ASN A 44 2.31 -25.65 3.88
N THR A 45 2.59 -25.67 2.58
CA THR A 45 1.68 -26.23 1.56
C THR A 45 1.70 -27.77 1.50
N ALA A 46 2.77 -28.42 1.94
CA ALA A 46 2.88 -29.87 1.91
C ALA A 46 3.34 -30.46 3.25
N PRO A 47 2.71 -31.52 3.76
CA PRO A 47 3.18 -32.21 4.95
C PRO A 47 4.63 -32.71 4.76
N GLY A 48 5.53 -32.24 5.64
CA GLY A 48 6.93 -32.67 5.68
C GLY A 48 7.91 -31.90 4.77
N ILE A 49 7.45 -30.98 3.93
CA ILE A 49 8.29 -30.10 3.10
C ILE A 49 7.87 -28.65 3.38
N ASN A 50 8.59 -27.98 4.27
CA ASN A 50 8.34 -26.58 4.61
C ASN A 50 9.55 -25.72 4.18
N PRO A 51 9.70 -25.38 2.89
CA PRO A 51 10.79 -24.53 2.45
C PRO A 51 10.74 -23.18 3.16
N VAL A 52 11.89 -22.77 3.66
CA VAL A 52 12.11 -21.44 4.25
C VAL A 52 12.61 -20.53 3.12
N PHE A 53 11.88 -19.46 2.86
CA PHE A 53 12.22 -18.49 1.81
C PHE A 53 13.10 -17.36 2.36
N ASP A 54 12.90 -17.00 3.64
CA ASP A 54 13.69 -16.01 4.35
C ASP A 54 13.70 -16.33 5.85
N ASP A 55 14.81 -16.13 6.53
CA ASP A 55 14.97 -16.22 7.98
C ASP A 55 16.13 -15.29 8.38
N SER A 56 15.97 -14.00 8.09
CA SER A 56 17.04 -13.02 8.17
C SER A 56 16.72 -11.87 9.12
N ASP A 57 17.78 -11.34 9.69
CA ASP A 57 17.79 -10.08 10.40
C ASP A 57 18.21 -8.96 9.46
N TYR A 58 17.60 -7.80 9.58
CA TYR A 58 17.89 -6.62 8.80
C TYR A 58 18.09 -5.42 9.71
N ALA A 59 19.13 -4.61 9.43
CA ALA A 59 19.29 -3.30 10.02
C ALA A 59 19.17 -2.23 8.95
N SER A 60 18.34 -1.22 9.21
CA SER A 60 18.09 -0.13 8.28
C SER A 60 18.04 1.23 8.99
N ALA A 61 18.34 2.28 8.24
CA ALA A 61 18.10 3.65 8.63
C ALA A 61 16.97 4.20 7.75
N PHE A 62 16.11 5.06 8.30
CA PHE A 62 15.00 5.64 7.57
C PHE A 62 14.79 7.11 7.91
N GLY A 63 14.17 7.82 6.97
CA GLY A 63 13.69 9.17 7.16
C GLY A 63 12.38 9.37 6.42
N TYR A 64 11.54 10.23 6.94
CA TYR A 64 10.25 10.55 6.34
C TYR A 64 9.85 12.02 6.55
N LEU A 65 9.05 12.48 5.60
CA LEU A 65 8.39 13.77 5.65
C LEU A 65 6.92 13.56 5.31
N LYS A 66 6.02 14.11 6.15
CA LYS A 66 4.58 14.05 5.92
C LYS A 66 3.98 15.43 6.11
N PHE A 67 3.01 15.74 5.27
CA PHE A 67 2.15 16.91 5.41
C PHE A 67 0.72 16.47 5.21
N ASP A 68 -0.18 16.91 6.07
CA ASP A 68 -1.59 16.60 5.98
C ASP A 68 -2.42 17.83 6.38
N SER A 69 -3.34 18.19 5.51
CA SER A 69 -4.34 19.25 5.71
C SER A 69 -5.75 18.81 5.38
N LEU A 70 -5.97 17.48 5.14
CA LEU A 70 -7.30 16.96 4.95
C LEU A 70 -8.15 17.20 6.21
N ASP A 71 -9.39 17.56 6.00
CA ASP A 71 -10.38 17.81 7.06
C ASP A 71 -10.86 16.52 7.73
N ASP A 72 -10.90 15.41 6.99
CA ASP A 72 -11.26 14.09 7.49
C ASP A 72 -10.34 13.02 6.87
N LYS A 73 -10.12 11.92 7.60
CA LYS A 73 -9.25 10.83 7.16
C LYS A 73 -9.94 9.86 6.18
N TYR A 74 -11.23 9.63 6.33
CA TYR A 74 -11.97 8.57 5.62
C TYR A 74 -12.87 9.11 4.52
N PHE A 75 -13.52 10.24 4.78
CA PHE A 75 -14.39 10.94 3.83
C PHE A 75 -13.95 12.40 3.72
N PRO A 76 -12.70 12.66 3.28
CA PRO A 76 -12.20 14.02 3.20
C PRO A 76 -13.01 14.84 2.20
N THR A 77 -13.34 16.08 2.58
CA THR A 77 -14.10 17.01 1.76
C THR A 77 -13.25 18.12 1.19
N GLU A 78 -12.15 18.46 1.86
CA GLU A 78 -11.16 19.44 1.40
C GLU A 78 -9.77 19.16 1.94
N GLY A 79 -8.79 19.76 1.27
CA GLY A 79 -7.40 19.69 1.69
C GLY A 79 -6.54 18.84 0.78
N TYR A 80 -5.30 18.68 1.20
CA TYR A 80 -4.30 17.88 0.50
C TYR A 80 -3.28 17.30 1.48
N TYR A 81 -2.69 16.20 1.08
CA TYR A 81 -1.59 15.59 1.82
C TYR A 81 -0.46 15.19 0.87
N PHE A 82 0.73 15.09 1.41
CA PHE A 82 1.82 14.36 0.78
C PHE A 82 2.66 13.66 1.84
N SER A 83 3.28 12.55 1.48
CA SER A 83 4.29 11.89 2.28
C SER A 83 5.43 11.39 1.40
N GLY A 84 6.63 11.38 1.98
CA GLY A 84 7.81 10.77 1.39
C GLY A 84 8.56 10.00 2.46
N GLU A 85 9.03 8.81 2.14
CA GLU A 85 9.85 7.96 3.01
C GLU A 85 11.01 7.40 2.21
N ALA A 86 12.20 7.41 2.80
CA ALA A 86 13.36 6.67 2.32
C ALA A 86 13.88 5.76 3.43
N LYS A 87 14.15 4.50 3.11
CA LYS A 87 14.69 3.50 4.04
C LYS A 87 15.86 2.76 3.39
N ALA A 88 17.05 2.91 3.97
CA ALA A 88 18.27 2.25 3.52
C ALA A 88 18.53 1.01 4.37
N PHE A 89 18.52 -0.17 3.76
CA PHE A 89 18.91 -1.44 4.37
C PHE A 89 20.42 -1.58 4.25
N LEU A 90 21.09 -1.56 5.39
CA LEU A 90 22.55 -1.45 5.48
C LEU A 90 23.20 -2.79 5.83
N TYR A 91 22.47 -3.68 6.48
CA TYR A 91 22.97 -4.97 6.95
C TYR A 91 21.85 -6.01 6.91
N SER A 92 22.24 -7.27 6.65
CA SER A 92 21.41 -8.47 6.87
C SER A 92 22.27 -9.59 7.44
N SER A 93 21.67 -10.48 8.24
CA SER A 93 22.28 -11.78 8.59
C SER A 93 22.33 -12.74 7.39
N ASP A 94 21.60 -12.39 6.33
CA ASP A 94 21.68 -12.96 4.98
C ASP A 94 21.50 -14.48 4.92
N TYR A 95 20.31 -14.93 5.27
CA TYR A 95 19.92 -16.33 5.14
C TYR A 95 20.11 -16.90 3.71
N THR A 96 19.97 -16.05 2.70
CA THR A 96 20.07 -16.46 1.28
C THR A 96 21.47 -16.39 0.71
N GLY A 97 22.42 -15.71 1.38
CA GLY A 97 23.78 -15.49 0.91
C GLY A 97 23.91 -14.52 -0.27
N GLN A 98 22.92 -13.63 -0.47
CA GLN A 98 22.84 -12.74 -1.64
C GLN A 98 22.59 -11.28 -1.28
N PHE A 99 22.65 -10.93 -0.01
CA PHE A 99 22.36 -9.55 0.40
C PHE A 99 23.39 -8.56 -0.12
N SER A 100 22.92 -7.48 -0.71
CA SER A 100 23.67 -6.25 -0.90
C SER A 100 22.84 -5.07 -0.36
N PRO A 101 23.47 -3.99 0.15
CA PRO A 101 22.74 -2.82 0.61
C PRO A 101 21.82 -2.26 -0.47
N PHE A 102 20.59 -1.90 -0.09
CA PHE A 102 19.60 -1.32 -1.00
C PHE A 102 18.75 -0.27 -0.28
N THR A 103 18.07 0.56 -1.05
CA THR A 103 17.23 1.64 -0.52
C THR A 103 15.83 1.54 -1.11
N LEU A 104 14.82 1.64 -0.27
CA LEU A 104 13.42 1.81 -0.65
C LEU A 104 13.05 3.28 -0.54
N VAL A 105 12.39 3.80 -1.56
CA VAL A 105 11.80 5.14 -1.54
C VAL A 105 10.31 5.02 -1.84
N LYS A 106 9.49 5.71 -1.07
CA LYS A 106 8.03 5.79 -1.24
C LYS A 106 7.59 7.24 -1.26
N GLY A 107 6.57 7.52 -2.05
CA GLY A 107 5.94 8.82 -2.10
C GLY A 107 4.44 8.70 -2.27
N GLU A 108 3.69 9.57 -1.60
CA GLU A 108 2.24 9.64 -1.68
C GLU A 108 1.81 11.09 -1.75
N ILE A 109 0.80 11.37 -2.57
CA ILE A 109 0.14 12.67 -2.64
C ILE A 109 -1.36 12.44 -2.72
N GLY A 110 -2.14 13.37 -2.21
CA GLY A 110 -3.58 13.33 -2.39
C GLY A 110 -4.23 14.67 -2.12
N THR A 111 -5.44 14.80 -2.64
CA THR A 111 -6.27 15.99 -2.45
C THR A 111 -7.74 15.62 -2.49
N ALA A 112 -8.53 16.33 -1.73
CA ALA A 112 -9.98 16.26 -1.73
C ALA A 112 -10.55 17.64 -2.01
N LYS A 113 -11.61 17.72 -2.80
CA LYS A 113 -12.32 18.95 -3.06
C LYS A 113 -13.81 18.71 -3.29
N THR A 114 -14.62 19.33 -2.45
CA THR A 114 -16.07 19.42 -2.65
C THR A 114 -16.38 20.37 -3.80
N LEU A 115 -17.05 19.88 -4.82
CA LEU A 115 -17.46 20.66 -5.99
C LEU A 115 -18.83 21.30 -5.81
N PHE A 116 -19.75 20.58 -5.16
CA PHE A 116 -21.07 21.06 -4.78
C PHE A 116 -21.57 20.27 -3.57
N LYS A 117 -22.66 20.69 -2.96
CA LYS A 117 -23.16 20.13 -1.71
C LYS A 117 -23.23 18.60 -1.74
N GLY A 118 -22.48 17.97 -0.86
CA GLY A 118 -22.42 16.52 -0.70
C GLY A 118 -21.60 15.79 -1.77
N PHE A 119 -21.04 16.45 -2.80
CA PHE A 119 -20.26 15.79 -3.83
C PHE A 119 -18.80 16.23 -3.79
N THR A 120 -17.92 15.29 -3.54
CA THR A 120 -16.47 15.49 -3.40
C THR A 120 -15.70 14.63 -4.40
N LEU A 121 -14.72 15.22 -5.03
CA LEU A 121 -13.71 14.49 -5.81
C LEU A 121 -12.42 14.34 -4.99
N ASN A 122 -11.92 13.12 -4.96
CA ASN A 122 -10.65 12.77 -4.34
C ASN A 122 -9.68 12.25 -5.40
N PHE A 123 -8.43 12.69 -5.32
CA PHE A 123 -7.33 12.18 -6.10
C PHE A 123 -6.22 11.70 -5.16
N GLN A 124 -5.61 10.55 -5.46
CA GLN A 124 -4.44 10.02 -4.76
C GLN A 124 -3.43 9.52 -5.78
N GLY A 125 -2.17 9.80 -5.55
CA GLY A 125 -1.04 9.27 -6.30
C GLY A 125 -0.04 8.62 -5.35
N GLU A 126 0.44 7.44 -5.69
CA GLU A 126 1.41 6.70 -4.89
C GLU A 126 2.50 6.15 -5.79
N THR A 127 3.72 6.12 -5.28
CA THR A 127 4.87 5.52 -5.97
C THR A 127 5.81 4.86 -4.96
N GLY A 128 6.49 3.83 -5.39
CA GLY A 128 7.56 3.20 -4.65
C GLY A 128 8.61 2.63 -5.60
N MET A 129 9.85 2.73 -5.18
CA MET A 129 11.01 2.25 -5.94
C MET A 129 12.05 1.69 -5.00
N SER A 130 12.72 0.64 -5.45
CA SER A 130 13.87 0.06 -4.78
C SER A 130 15.13 0.30 -5.61
N PHE A 131 16.20 0.75 -4.97
CA PHE A 131 17.49 1.02 -5.58
C PHE A 131 18.56 0.13 -4.95
N GLY A 132 19.28 -0.64 -5.77
CA GLY A 132 20.33 -1.56 -5.34
C GLY A 132 20.48 -2.70 -6.34
N GLU A 133 21.63 -3.36 -6.36
CA GLU A 133 21.91 -4.44 -7.31
C GLU A 133 21.07 -5.71 -7.03
N ASN A 134 20.88 -6.04 -5.74
CA ASN A 134 20.15 -7.24 -5.31
C ASN A 134 19.10 -6.85 -4.25
N VAL A 135 17.96 -6.33 -4.68
CA VAL A 135 16.84 -6.07 -3.78
C VAL A 135 16.23 -7.39 -3.34
N VAL A 136 16.19 -7.62 -2.03
CA VAL A 136 15.60 -8.84 -1.49
C VAL A 136 14.10 -8.88 -1.82
N PRO A 137 13.57 -9.93 -2.47
CA PRO A 137 12.18 -10.01 -2.94
C PRO A 137 11.13 -9.80 -1.85
N THR A 138 11.45 -10.12 -0.60
CA THR A 138 10.59 -9.89 0.58
C THR A 138 10.20 -8.42 0.75
N PHE A 139 11.01 -7.49 0.24
CA PHE A 139 10.75 -6.06 0.30
C PHE A 139 10.13 -5.48 -0.98
N ASN A 140 9.78 -6.30 -1.95
CA ASN A 140 9.04 -5.85 -3.12
C ASN A 140 7.68 -5.25 -2.72
N PHE A 141 7.24 -4.29 -3.50
CA PHE A 141 5.90 -3.73 -3.37
C PHE A 141 4.88 -4.73 -3.91
N VAL A 142 3.75 -4.83 -3.21
CA VAL A 142 2.65 -5.71 -3.63
C VAL A 142 1.34 -4.93 -3.62
N LEU A 143 0.59 -5.07 -4.71
CA LEU A 143 -0.68 -4.39 -4.92
C LEU A 143 -1.82 -5.40 -5.03
N GLY A 144 -3.02 -4.97 -4.65
CA GLY A 144 -4.25 -5.75 -4.81
C GLY A 144 -5.15 -5.64 -3.57
N GLY A 145 -6.40 -6.05 -3.72
CA GLY A 145 -7.35 -6.04 -2.62
C GLY A 145 -7.76 -4.65 -2.12
N TYR A 146 -8.48 -4.66 -1.02
CA TYR A 146 -8.87 -3.48 -0.27
C TYR A 146 -8.87 -3.81 1.23
N GLY A 147 -8.56 -2.84 2.07
CA GLY A 147 -8.64 -2.99 3.50
C GLY A 147 -7.28 -2.97 4.17
N TYR A 148 -7.09 -3.78 5.18
CA TYR A 148 -5.95 -3.79 6.08
C TYR A 148 -4.59 -3.88 5.37
N TYR A 149 -3.63 -3.05 5.79
CA TYR A 149 -2.23 -3.10 5.35
C TYR A 149 -1.51 -4.25 6.07
N ALA A 150 -1.44 -5.41 5.42
CA ALA A 150 -0.78 -6.59 5.99
C ALA A 150 0.74 -6.40 6.17
N THR A 151 1.36 -5.64 5.29
CA THR A 151 2.79 -5.31 5.33
C THR A 151 3.01 -3.86 4.92
N ASN A 152 4.16 -3.29 5.30
CA ASN A 152 4.51 -1.90 4.97
C ASN A 152 4.63 -1.63 3.45
N ASN A 153 4.85 -2.67 2.64
CA ASN A 153 4.95 -2.56 1.18
C ASN A 153 3.68 -2.94 0.44
N PHE A 154 2.61 -3.27 1.16
CA PHE A 154 1.30 -3.54 0.58
C PHE A 154 0.58 -2.25 0.21
N ARG A 155 -0.09 -2.24 -0.95
CA ARG A 155 -0.91 -1.14 -1.45
C ARG A 155 -2.23 -1.65 -1.99
N HIS A 156 -3.32 -0.99 -1.62
CA HIS A 156 -4.64 -1.32 -2.15
C HIS A 156 -4.70 -1.11 -3.66
N PHE A 157 -5.37 -2.02 -4.35
CA PHE A 157 -5.66 -1.87 -5.76
C PHE A 157 -6.96 -2.61 -6.10
N TYR A 158 -7.99 -1.86 -6.49
CA TYR A 158 -9.30 -2.42 -6.78
C TYR A 158 -9.28 -3.33 -8.00
N GLY A 159 -10.17 -4.32 -8.03
CA GLY A 159 -10.34 -5.24 -9.14
C GLY A 159 -9.31 -6.37 -9.19
N TYR A 160 -8.43 -6.45 -8.21
CA TYR A 160 -7.40 -7.48 -8.10
C TYR A 160 -7.49 -8.18 -6.75
N ASP A 161 -7.09 -9.44 -6.72
CA ASP A 161 -7.00 -10.19 -5.47
C ASP A 161 -5.90 -9.63 -4.57
N PHE A 162 -5.99 -9.96 -3.29
CA PHE A 162 -5.01 -9.51 -2.31
C PHE A 162 -3.59 -9.91 -2.72
N MET A 163 -2.65 -8.97 -2.71
CA MET A 163 -1.23 -9.16 -3.03
C MET A 163 -0.95 -9.85 -4.39
N SER A 164 -1.79 -9.63 -5.40
CA SER A 164 -1.70 -10.34 -6.67
C SER A 164 -0.76 -9.70 -7.70
N LEU A 165 -0.39 -8.44 -7.52
CA LEU A 165 0.56 -7.73 -8.37
C LEU A 165 1.79 -7.40 -7.54
N GLY A 166 3.00 -7.58 -8.10
CA GLY A 166 4.22 -7.32 -7.36
C GLY A 166 5.39 -6.89 -8.21
N GLY A 167 6.34 -6.18 -7.59
CA GLY A 167 7.56 -5.74 -8.21
C GLY A 167 8.41 -4.86 -7.29
N ASN A 168 9.63 -4.55 -7.70
CA ASN A 168 10.52 -3.66 -6.95
C ASN A 168 10.20 -2.16 -7.20
N SER A 169 9.26 -1.88 -8.08
CA SER A 169 8.80 -0.52 -8.37
C SER A 169 7.33 -0.48 -8.78
N TYR A 170 6.65 0.60 -8.44
CA TYR A 170 5.28 0.86 -8.87
C TYR A 170 4.97 2.36 -8.91
N ILE A 171 3.97 2.71 -9.70
CA ILE A 171 3.26 3.98 -9.65
C ILE A 171 1.76 3.68 -9.75
N LYS A 172 0.97 4.33 -8.93
CA LYS A 172 -0.49 4.15 -8.86
C LYS A 172 -1.18 5.51 -8.75
N GLY A 173 -2.27 5.67 -9.47
CA GLY A 173 -3.21 6.77 -9.32
C GLY A 173 -4.60 6.24 -8.96
N LEU A 174 -5.30 6.94 -8.09
CA LEU A 174 -6.69 6.68 -7.71
C LEU A 174 -7.49 7.97 -7.81
N ILE A 175 -8.64 7.89 -8.48
CA ILE A 175 -9.65 8.95 -8.51
C ILE A 175 -10.92 8.39 -7.91
N SER A 176 -11.54 9.13 -7.00
CA SER A 176 -12.81 8.75 -6.39
C SER A 176 -13.78 9.91 -6.41
N ALA A 177 -15.03 9.63 -6.75
CA ALA A 177 -16.15 10.53 -6.56
C ALA A 177 -16.96 10.03 -5.36
N ASP A 178 -17.10 10.86 -4.34
CA ASP A 178 -17.87 10.58 -3.14
C ASP A 178 -19.10 11.45 -3.10
N TYR A 179 -20.26 10.85 -2.79
CA TYR A 179 -21.53 11.56 -2.68
C TYR A 179 -22.22 11.25 -1.35
N GLU A 180 -22.18 12.22 -0.42
CA GLU A 180 -22.98 12.19 0.80
C GLU A 180 -24.44 12.48 0.45
N PHE A 181 -25.21 11.45 0.10
CA PHE A 181 -26.61 11.59 -0.32
C PHE A 181 -27.57 11.77 0.86
N TYR A 182 -27.19 11.32 2.03
CA TYR A 182 -27.86 11.52 3.30
C TYR A 182 -26.82 11.66 4.40
N ARG A 183 -27.15 12.34 5.49
CA ARG A 183 -26.20 12.62 6.57
C ARG A 183 -25.41 11.37 7.00
N ARG A 184 -24.07 11.41 6.86
CA ARG A 184 -23.12 10.33 7.15
C ARG A 184 -23.25 9.09 6.24
N HIS A 185 -24.03 9.17 5.16
CA HIS A 185 -24.18 8.08 4.21
C HIS A 185 -23.58 8.46 2.87
N HIS A 186 -22.63 7.68 2.42
CA HIS A 186 -21.80 7.97 1.26
C HIS A 186 -21.98 6.91 0.18
N LEU A 187 -22.06 7.34 -1.07
CA LEU A 187 -21.87 6.50 -2.26
C LEU A 187 -20.55 6.90 -2.89
N ASN A 188 -19.70 5.92 -3.17
CA ASN A 188 -18.37 6.15 -3.69
C ASN A 188 -18.16 5.39 -5.01
N LEU A 189 -17.69 6.10 -6.04
CA LEU A 189 -17.25 5.52 -7.31
C LEU A 189 -15.76 5.79 -7.45
N SER A 190 -14.96 4.75 -7.65
CA SER A 190 -13.51 4.84 -7.71
C SER A 190 -12.95 4.18 -8.96
N ALA A 191 -11.88 4.74 -9.49
CA ALA A 191 -11.06 4.16 -10.55
C ALA A 191 -9.59 4.27 -10.17
N ASN A 192 -8.85 3.18 -10.27
CA ASN A 192 -7.42 3.18 -10.06
C ASN A 192 -6.67 2.62 -11.27
N TYR A 193 -5.45 3.16 -11.47
CA TYR A 193 -4.56 2.79 -12.56
C TYR A 193 -3.15 2.63 -12.01
N ALA A 194 -2.41 1.62 -12.49
CA ALA A 194 -1.05 1.39 -12.03
C ALA A 194 -0.13 0.81 -13.11
N ASN A 195 1.16 1.10 -12.94
CA ASN A 195 2.27 0.30 -13.45
C ASN A 195 2.97 -0.32 -12.26
N VAL A 196 3.20 -1.62 -12.28
CA VAL A 196 3.96 -2.35 -11.25
C VAL A 196 4.80 -3.42 -11.91
N GLY A 197 6.04 -3.55 -11.48
CA GLY A 197 6.98 -4.51 -12.03
C GLY A 197 8.39 -4.30 -11.52
N ASN A 198 9.35 -5.00 -12.10
CA ASN A 198 10.74 -4.83 -11.77
C ASN A 198 11.38 -3.78 -12.70
N ASN A 199 12.23 -2.94 -12.11
CA ASN A 199 13.07 -1.98 -12.84
C ASN A 199 12.32 -0.99 -13.75
N LEU A 200 11.06 -0.67 -13.42
CA LEU A 200 10.25 0.24 -14.23
C LEU A 200 10.90 1.62 -14.43
N TYR A 201 11.65 2.09 -13.42
CA TYR A 201 12.37 3.35 -13.50
C TYR A 201 13.50 3.29 -14.53
N GLU A 202 14.35 2.27 -14.45
CA GLU A 202 15.50 2.07 -15.34
C GLU A 202 15.06 1.84 -16.78
N GLU A 203 13.95 1.14 -16.98
CA GLU A 203 13.34 0.89 -18.28
C GLU A 203 12.54 2.09 -18.85
N GLY A 204 12.39 3.17 -18.09
CA GLY A 204 11.59 4.33 -18.47
C GLY A 204 10.09 4.05 -18.55
N LYS A 205 9.61 2.96 -17.93
CA LYS A 205 8.20 2.51 -17.99
C LYS A 205 7.34 3.03 -16.83
N MET A 206 7.91 3.73 -15.86
CA MET A 206 7.13 4.27 -14.72
C MET A 206 5.94 5.13 -15.19
N LEU A 207 6.16 6.02 -16.14
CA LEU A 207 5.14 6.93 -16.66
C LEU A 207 4.56 6.48 -18.01
N SER A 208 4.71 5.21 -18.37
CA SER A 208 4.04 4.65 -19.55
C SER A 208 2.51 4.57 -19.34
N LEU A 209 1.78 4.22 -20.41
CA LEU A 209 0.34 3.92 -20.24
C LEU A 209 0.13 2.85 -19.17
N PRO A 210 -0.88 3.03 -18.29
CA PRO A 210 -1.15 2.08 -17.22
C PRO A 210 -1.35 0.66 -17.74
N GLN A 211 -0.67 -0.29 -17.10
CA GLN A 211 -0.78 -1.72 -17.41
C GLN A 211 -1.98 -2.37 -16.72
N TYR A 212 -2.39 -1.80 -15.60
CA TYR A 212 -3.43 -2.35 -14.75
C TYR A 212 -4.47 -1.27 -14.45
N SER A 213 -5.75 -1.65 -14.52
CA SER A 213 -6.87 -0.79 -14.15
C SER A 213 -7.84 -1.53 -13.23
N GLY A 214 -8.53 -0.78 -12.39
CA GLY A 214 -9.53 -1.34 -11.49
C GLY A 214 -10.55 -0.31 -11.09
N TYR A 215 -11.76 -0.76 -10.87
CA TYR A 215 -12.90 0.07 -10.57
C TYR A 215 -13.59 -0.43 -9.31
N ALA A 216 -14.24 0.46 -8.57
CA ALA A 216 -15.03 0.09 -7.41
C ALA A 216 -16.26 0.99 -7.26
N LEU A 217 -17.34 0.36 -6.83
CA LEU A 217 -18.54 1.04 -6.32
C LEU A 217 -18.66 0.71 -4.84
N GLY A 218 -18.83 1.73 -4.01
CA GLY A 218 -18.87 1.59 -2.57
C GLY A 218 -20.05 2.29 -1.92
N TYR A 219 -20.43 1.78 -0.78
CA TYR A 219 -21.29 2.45 0.19
C TYR A 219 -20.51 2.60 1.48
N GLY A 220 -20.53 3.80 2.07
CA GLY A 220 -19.92 4.12 3.36
C GLY A 220 -20.94 4.70 4.33
N PHE A 221 -20.74 4.40 5.60
CA PHE A 221 -21.51 4.98 6.69
C PHE A 221 -20.59 5.35 7.85
N GLU A 222 -20.59 6.62 8.23
CA GLU A 222 -19.82 7.11 9.38
C GLU A 222 -20.50 6.75 10.69
N THR A 223 -19.80 5.98 11.52
CA THR A 223 -20.25 5.60 12.85
C THR A 223 -19.32 6.12 13.94
N ILE A 224 -19.77 6.08 15.18
CA ILE A 224 -18.93 6.40 16.35
C ILE A 224 -17.77 5.41 16.56
N LEU A 225 -17.87 4.21 15.98
CA LEU A 225 -16.84 3.17 16.01
C LEU A 225 -15.91 3.21 14.79
N GLY A 226 -16.01 4.26 13.98
CA GLY A 226 -15.32 4.43 12.70
C GLY A 226 -16.22 4.17 11.50
N PRO A 227 -15.69 4.30 10.28
CA PRO A 227 -16.44 4.07 9.06
C PRO A 227 -16.82 2.59 8.91
N LEU A 228 -18.02 2.35 8.41
CA LEU A 228 -18.44 1.07 7.87
C LEU A 228 -18.49 1.21 6.36
N GLU A 229 -17.74 0.40 5.62
CA GLU A 229 -17.71 0.47 4.17
C GLU A 229 -17.95 -0.91 3.55
N ILE A 230 -18.71 -0.92 2.46
CA ILE A 230 -18.85 -2.07 1.58
C ILE A 230 -18.48 -1.58 0.19
N LYS A 231 -17.48 -2.25 -0.43
CA LYS A 231 -17.02 -1.92 -1.78
C LYS A 231 -17.04 -3.16 -2.67
N HIS A 232 -17.65 -3.02 -3.83
CA HIS A 232 -17.61 -4.00 -4.89
C HIS A 232 -16.64 -3.52 -5.97
N SER A 233 -15.61 -4.30 -6.25
CA SER A 233 -14.55 -3.91 -7.18
C SER A 233 -14.40 -4.93 -8.31
N TRP A 234 -13.94 -4.46 -9.47
CA TRP A 234 -13.70 -5.28 -10.67
C TRP A 234 -12.57 -4.68 -11.51
N SER A 235 -12.00 -5.53 -12.36
CA SER A 235 -11.02 -5.14 -13.36
C SER A 235 -11.37 -5.79 -14.71
N PRO A 236 -11.35 -5.04 -15.82
CA PRO A 236 -11.53 -5.60 -17.16
C PRO A 236 -10.43 -6.59 -17.54
N GLU A 237 -9.21 -6.41 -17.05
CA GLU A 237 -8.06 -7.26 -17.39
C GLU A 237 -8.15 -8.66 -16.77
N THR A 238 -8.73 -8.77 -15.58
CA THR A 238 -8.84 -10.04 -14.86
C THR A 238 -10.18 -10.73 -15.05
N ASN A 239 -11.20 -9.97 -15.42
CA ASN A 239 -12.59 -10.41 -15.46
C ASN A 239 -13.08 -10.96 -14.09
N LYS A 240 -12.44 -10.51 -12.99
CA LYS A 240 -12.77 -10.91 -11.62
C LYS A 240 -13.49 -9.79 -10.88
N HIS A 241 -14.29 -10.19 -9.92
CA HIS A 241 -15.06 -9.29 -9.05
C HIS A 241 -14.79 -9.64 -7.59
N PHE A 242 -14.64 -8.62 -6.77
CA PHE A 242 -14.39 -8.78 -5.33
C PHE A 242 -15.32 -7.86 -4.54
N THR A 243 -15.83 -8.36 -3.42
CA THR A 243 -16.61 -7.56 -2.48
C THR A 243 -15.88 -7.50 -1.16
N TRP A 244 -15.63 -6.29 -0.69
CA TRP A 244 -14.89 -5.99 0.52
C TRP A 244 -15.80 -5.33 1.53
N VAL A 245 -15.66 -5.72 2.78
CA VAL A 245 -16.34 -5.10 3.92
C VAL A 245 -15.29 -4.66 4.91
N SER A 246 -15.37 -3.42 5.34
CA SER A 246 -14.51 -2.88 6.39
C SER A 246 -15.32 -2.18 7.47
N VAL A 247 -14.88 -2.33 8.71
CA VAL A 247 -15.52 -1.72 9.88
C VAL A 247 -14.45 -1.19 10.81
N GLY A 248 -14.58 0.07 11.20
CA GLY A 248 -13.73 0.69 12.21
C GLY A 248 -12.62 1.56 11.65
N PHE A 249 -11.85 2.12 12.56
CA PHE A 249 -10.70 2.95 12.24
C PHE A 249 -9.50 2.09 11.82
N TRP A 250 -8.84 2.53 10.77
CA TRP A 250 -7.59 1.94 10.26
C TRP A 250 -6.44 2.78 10.79
N PHE A 251 -5.49 2.15 11.45
CA PHE A 251 -4.33 2.80 12.06
C PHE A 251 -3.07 2.53 11.25
#